data_17d780087e1be6f769e1e66015aa6fd3
#
_entry.id   17d780087e1be6f769e1e66015aa6fd3
#
_cell.length_a   1.000
_cell.length_b   1.000
_cell.length_c   1.000
_cell.angle_alpha   90.00
_cell.angle_beta   90.00
_cell.angle_gamma   90.00
#
_symmetry.space_group_name_H-M   'P 1'
#
loop_
_entity.id
_entity.type
_entity.pdbx_description
1 polymer ?
#
loop_
_entity_poly.entity_id
_entity_poly.type
_entity_poly.pdbx_seq_one_letter_code
_entity_poly.pdbx_strand_id
1 'polypeptide(L)'
;IQVGDRAWLPSEAAGSTDKEKVHYLPGIWDDVFITVTGKIRVDKALFLPSLAKKQVTVKTLIRSLYPPQMLYGDNMKDICKFEFRIKEKTTGRIVSEKTIKGEPKRDNRTYFETTIPIDNPKAWTPDSPFLYEGEVSVYNQDKLVDRYSVNFGMRDFSRRGKFFTLNGEKFYLRGSNITLQRFFEDQDCQALAWDREWVKKLMIDLPKSINWNAMRICVGVVPDFWYDLCDEYGIVLQNEWFYWQNHGWDEQIRKEYTNWVWSDGNHPSIVIWDAINENWDNYIGNTLIPELKKLDPTRIWDAGYMTSTQMGTNDEMDEPHPYRAITLMHSSKLNDYFKKHPYNLGALHDNWTGFSYILDAGVPQLVNEYGWIWLWRDGRPSKLTLNNFNYYLGENATPEQCRELQAYWLELETEWLRSERSISGILAFCHLTNNYGFTGDWFINDIKDLEPSPAFHWFKHCFAPTAVFIDLTDYRYTKHLQPLTPGSDLAFNLVGVNDLNKVSSGKVILKLLDEKGNAISMQEEPIVIESFGKRLQPCLLKLPSKAGCYL
;
A
#
# COMPACT_ATOMS: atom_id res chain seq x y z
N ILE A 1 28.94 -13.14 -13.40
CA ILE A 1 27.49 -13.40 -13.15
C ILE A 1 26.86 -13.68 -14.50
N GLN A 2 26.10 -14.74 -14.62
CA GLN A 2 25.34 -15.06 -15.82
C GLN A 2 23.84 -14.98 -15.45
N VAL A 3 23.11 -14.15 -16.16
CA VAL A 3 21.65 -14.01 -16.02
C VAL A 3 21.02 -14.72 -17.23
N GLY A 4 20.19 -15.72 -16.95
CA GLY A 4 19.47 -16.46 -17.99
C GLY A 4 18.15 -15.80 -18.35
N ASP A 5 17.69 -16.06 -19.56
CA ASP A 5 16.33 -15.72 -19.97
C ASP A 5 15.33 -16.66 -19.28
N ARG A 6 14.16 -16.13 -18.90
CA ARG A 6 13.06 -16.90 -18.33
C ARG A 6 12.63 -18.06 -19.25
N ALA A 7 12.71 -17.87 -20.57
CA ALA A 7 12.38 -18.89 -21.56
C ALA A 7 13.27 -20.15 -21.46
N TRP A 8 14.42 -20.08 -20.77
CA TRP A 8 15.33 -21.21 -20.56
C TRP A 8 15.06 -21.98 -19.26
N LEU A 9 14.15 -21.48 -18.43
CA LEU A 9 13.73 -22.20 -17.24
C LEU A 9 12.84 -23.38 -17.64
N PRO A 10 12.89 -24.50 -16.88
CA PRO A 10 11.90 -25.53 -17.03
C PRO A 10 10.48 -24.97 -16.90
N SER A 11 9.55 -25.56 -17.67
CA SER A 11 8.14 -25.21 -17.57
C SER A 11 7.69 -25.26 -16.10
N GLU A 12 6.97 -24.23 -15.67
CA GLU A 12 6.40 -24.12 -14.33
C GLU A 12 7.44 -23.95 -13.18
N ALA A 13 8.73 -23.82 -13.48
CA ALA A 13 9.75 -23.62 -12.43
C ALA A 13 9.58 -22.30 -11.68
N ALA A 14 9.20 -21.25 -12.39
CA ALA A 14 8.96 -19.92 -11.83
C ALA A 14 7.48 -19.56 -11.88
N GLY A 15 7.00 -18.83 -10.91
CA GLY A 15 5.64 -18.29 -10.88
C GLY A 15 5.35 -17.34 -12.04
N SER A 16 4.09 -17.22 -12.41
CA SER A 16 3.60 -16.26 -13.40
C SER A 16 3.28 -14.94 -12.72
N THR A 17 3.90 -13.88 -13.22
CA THR A 17 3.75 -12.53 -12.71
C THR A 17 2.69 -11.75 -13.48
N ASP A 18 2.85 -10.47 -13.58
CA ASP A 18 1.93 -9.52 -14.18
C ASP A 18 1.59 -9.87 -15.65
N LYS A 19 0.33 -10.26 -15.89
CA LYS A 19 -0.19 -10.64 -17.22
C LYS A 19 -0.38 -9.44 -18.16
N GLU A 20 -0.38 -8.23 -17.64
CA GLU A 20 -0.50 -6.99 -18.42
C GLU A 20 0.86 -6.44 -18.85
N LYS A 21 1.92 -7.07 -18.41
CA LYS A 21 3.28 -6.79 -18.83
C LYS A 21 3.55 -7.40 -20.22
N VAL A 22 4.09 -6.59 -21.13
CA VAL A 22 4.33 -7.00 -22.52
C VAL A 22 5.72 -7.58 -22.69
N HIS A 23 6.71 -7.02 -22.01
CA HIS A 23 8.11 -7.41 -22.10
C HIS A 23 8.67 -7.80 -20.74
N TYR A 24 9.38 -8.90 -20.69
CA TYR A 24 10.19 -9.26 -19.54
C TYR A 24 11.64 -8.90 -19.86
N LEU A 25 12.16 -7.87 -19.21
CA LEU A 25 13.55 -7.49 -19.33
C LEU A 25 14.37 -8.35 -18.36
N PRO A 26 15.11 -9.37 -18.83
CA PRO A 26 16.00 -10.12 -17.97
C PRO A 26 17.18 -9.22 -17.58
N GLY A 27 17.57 -9.25 -16.33
CA GLY A 27 18.72 -8.48 -15.89
C GLY A 27 18.82 -8.36 -14.37
N ILE A 28 19.90 -7.77 -13.94
CA ILE A 28 20.09 -7.30 -12.57
C ILE A 28 19.73 -5.82 -12.60
N TRP A 29 18.68 -5.45 -11.91
CA TRP A 29 18.11 -4.10 -11.91
C TRP A 29 18.30 -3.35 -10.59
N ASP A 30 18.83 -4.01 -9.55
CA ASP A 30 19.19 -3.42 -8.27
C ASP A 30 20.67 -3.54 -7.99
N ASP A 31 21.18 -2.95 -6.93
CA ASP A 31 22.58 -2.85 -6.58
C ASP A 31 23.27 -4.20 -6.43
N VAL A 32 24.53 -4.26 -6.81
CA VAL A 32 25.39 -5.44 -6.68
C VAL A 32 26.55 -5.12 -5.76
N PHE A 33 26.69 -5.89 -4.68
CA PHE A 33 27.71 -5.70 -3.67
C PHE A 33 28.74 -6.83 -3.65
N ILE A 34 29.99 -6.50 -3.38
CA ILE A 34 31.03 -7.47 -3.01
C ILE A 34 31.29 -7.30 -1.52
N THR A 35 30.97 -8.33 -0.75
CA THR A 35 31.23 -8.34 0.69
C THR A 35 32.48 -9.15 1.00
N VAL A 36 33.41 -8.56 1.73
CA VAL A 36 34.63 -9.22 2.21
C VAL A 36 34.48 -9.49 3.70
N THR A 37 34.48 -10.76 4.08
CA THR A 37 34.26 -11.20 5.46
C THR A 37 35.29 -12.24 5.88
N GLY A 38 35.35 -12.56 7.17
CA GLY A 38 36.05 -13.72 7.68
C GLY A 38 35.36 -15.03 7.28
N LYS A 39 35.91 -16.17 7.72
CA LYS A 39 35.32 -17.50 7.46
C LYS A 39 33.96 -17.69 8.14
N ILE A 40 33.67 -16.94 9.18
CA ILE A 40 32.38 -16.92 9.87
C ILE A 40 31.79 -15.55 9.67
N ARG A 41 30.57 -15.47 9.15
CA ARG A 41 29.89 -14.21 8.84
C ARG A 41 28.42 -14.22 9.23
N VAL A 42 27.85 -13.07 9.41
CA VAL A 42 26.39 -12.87 9.46
C VAL A 42 25.88 -12.90 8.01
N ASP A 43 25.09 -13.90 7.69
CA ASP A 43 24.49 -14.01 6.35
C ASP A 43 23.22 -13.16 6.25
N LYS A 44 22.41 -13.14 7.31
CA LYS A 44 21.19 -12.34 7.44
C LYS A 44 20.90 -12.04 8.93
N ALA A 45 20.25 -10.91 9.19
CA ALA A 45 19.70 -10.61 10.51
C ALA A 45 18.35 -9.87 10.39
N LEU A 46 17.38 -10.27 11.23
CA LEU A 46 16.10 -9.61 11.40
C LEU A 46 16.00 -9.05 12.83
N PHE A 47 15.70 -7.76 12.93
CA PHE A 47 15.41 -7.08 14.19
C PHE A 47 13.89 -6.87 14.28
N LEU A 48 13.22 -7.79 14.97
CA LEU A 48 11.77 -7.85 15.07
C LEU A 48 11.31 -7.14 16.36
N PRO A 49 10.80 -5.90 16.25
CA PRO A 49 10.43 -5.10 17.40
C PRO A 49 9.11 -5.54 18.02
N SER A 50 8.97 -5.30 19.31
CA SER A 50 7.69 -5.18 19.98
C SER A 50 7.72 -3.96 20.90
N LEU A 51 6.97 -2.94 20.52
CA LEU A 51 6.86 -1.71 21.30
C LEU A 51 6.15 -1.98 22.63
N ALA A 52 5.07 -2.78 22.61
CA ALA A 52 4.31 -3.14 23.80
C ALA A 52 5.15 -3.91 24.83
N LYS A 53 6.04 -4.81 24.36
CA LYS A 53 6.93 -5.59 25.23
C LYS A 53 8.26 -4.87 25.53
N LYS A 54 8.51 -3.71 24.91
CA LYS A 54 9.75 -2.93 25.02
C LYS A 54 10.99 -3.79 24.74
N GLN A 55 10.97 -4.53 23.65
CA GLN A 55 12.05 -5.47 23.29
C GLN A 55 12.16 -5.64 21.77
N VAL A 56 13.31 -6.14 21.35
CA VAL A 56 13.55 -6.58 19.98
C VAL A 56 13.97 -8.04 20.01
N THR A 57 13.29 -8.89 19.24
CA THR A 57 13.77 -10.25 18.98
C THR A 57 14.67 -10.20 17.76
N VAL A 58 15.93 -10.60 17.93
CA VAL A 58 16.91 -10.64 16.85
C VAL A 58 17.09 -12.08 16.40
N LYS A 59 16.77 -12.32 15.14
CA LYS A 59 17.00 -13.60 14.45
C LYS A 59 18.19 -13.44 13.53
N THR A 60 19.14 -14.36 13.58
CA THR A 60 20.35 -14.30 12.75
C THR A 60 20.63 -15.62 12.07
N LEU A 61 21.08 -15.55 10.83
CA LEU A 61 21.69 -16.64 10.10
C LEU A 61 23.19 -16.42 10.05
N ILE A 62 23.94 -17.28 10.72
CA ILE A 62 25.40 -17.25 10.72
C ILE A 62 25.90 -18.31 9.77
N ARG A 63 26.72 -17.91 8.81
CA ARG A 63 27.33 -18.83 7.84
C ARG A 63 28.80 -19.08 8.19
N SER A 64 29.16 -20.35 8.26
CA SER A 64 30.55 -20.80 8.39
C SER A 64 31.03 -21.31 7.02
N LEU A 65 32.18 -20.81 6.56
CA LEU A 65 32.78 -21.12 5.26
C LEU A 65 34.03 -22.00 5.39
N TYR A 66 34.10 -22.83 6.41
CA TYR A 66 35.19 -23.80 6.54
C TYR A 66 35.02 -24.92 5.52
N PRO A 67 36.07 -25.23 4.71
CA PRO A 67 35.99 -26.32 3.75
C PRO A 67 35.75 -27.66 4.42
N PRO A 68 34.96 -28.57 3.80
CA PRO A 68 34.72 -29.92 4.33
C PRO A 68 35.97 -30.72 4.59
N GLN A 69 37.04 -30.50 3.83
CA GLN A 69 38.34 -31.19 3.97
C GLN A 69 39.07 -30.87 5.27
N MET A 70 38.72 -29.78 5.96
CA MET A 70 39.22 -29.50 7.31
C MET A 70 38.48 -30.27 8.42
N LEU A 71 37.51 -31.11 8.06
CA LEU A 71 36.73 -31.90 9.01
C LEU A 71 37.47 -33.19 9.49
N TYR A 72 38.58 -33.54 8.89
CA TYR A 72 39.38 -34.70 9.29
C TYR A 72 40.46 -34.27 10.30
N GLY A 73 40.12 -34.35 11.58
CA GLY A 73 41.12 -34.33 12.65
C GLY A 73 40.95 -33.35 13.79
N ASP A 74 40.07 -32.35 13.68
CA ASP A 74 39.97 -31.33 14.73
C ASP A 74 38.65 -31.37 15.48
N ASN A 75 38.74 -31.74 16.77
CA ASN A 75 37.73 -31.45 17.80
C ASN A 75 37.63 -29.94 18.12
N MET A 76 38.12 -29.08 17.25
CA MET A 76 38.05 -27.63 17.45
C MET A 76 36.64 -27.12 17.18
N LYS A 77 35.95 -26.82 18.24
CA LYS A 77 34.67 -26.12 18.23
C LYS A 77 34.95 -24.64 18.05
N ASP A 78 34.35 -24.03 17.01
CA ASP A 78 34.38 -22.58 16.82
C ASP A 78 33.34 -21.93 17.74
N ILE A 79 33.69 -21.76 19.01
CA ILE A 79 32.83 -21.01 19.93
C ILE A 79 32.99 -19.52 19.63
N CYS A 80 31.95 -18.96 19.04
CA CYS A 80 31.88 -17.54 18.71
C CYS A 80 31.16 -16.76 19.80
N LYS A 81 31.58 -15.52 19.98
CA LYS A 81 30.86 -14.50 20.72
C LYS A 81 30.09 -13.62 19.73
N PHE A 82 28.79 -13.44 19.96
CA PHE A 82 27.93 -12.55 19.19
C PHE A 82 27.54 -11.37 20.08
N GLU A 83 27.93 -10.17 19.66
CA GLU A 83 27.52 -8.93 20.31
C GLU A 83 26.43 -8.27 19.46
N PHE A 84 25.32 -7.99 20.11
CA PHE A 84 24.18 -7.29 19.55
C PHE A 84 24.12 -5.90 20.16
N ARG A 85 24.03 -4.87 19.32
CA ARG A 85 23.88 -3.48 19.77
C ARG A 85 22.70 -2.85 19.08
N ILE A 86 21.94 -2.04 19.83
CA ILE A 86 20.88 -1.20 19.30
C ILE A 86 21.26 0.24 19.58
N LYS A 87 21.28 1.05 18.52
CA LYS A 87 21.66 2.47 18.55
C LYS A 87 20.53 3.32 18.00
N GLU A 88 20.33 4.51 18.52
CA GLU A 88 19.52 5.52 17.83
C GLU A 88 20.22 5.91 16.54
N LYS A 89 19.55 5.83 15.38
CA LYS A 89 20.17 6.10 14.07
C LYS A 89 20.73 7.52 13.97
N THR A 90 20.03 8.51 14.50
CA THR A 90 20.40 9.93 14.36
C THR A 90 21.55 10.36 15.27
N THR A 91 21.67 9.76 16.46
CA THR A 91 22.66 10.18 17.47
C THR A 91 23.82 9.20 17.62
N GLY A 92 23.67 7.96 17.12
CA GLY A 92 24.61 6.86 17.35
C GLY A 92 24.66 6.36 18.80
N ARG A 93 23.79 6.89 19.68
CA ARG A 93 23.74 6.50 21.09
C ARG A 93 23.28 5.06 21.24
N ILE A 94 24.09 4.22 21.88
CA ILE A 94 23.72 2.85 22.23
C ILE A 94 22.62 2.90 23.31
N VAL A 95 21.48 2.27 23.02
CA VAL A 95 20.32 2.20 23.92
C VAL A 95 20.18 0.83 24.56
N SER A 96 20.74 -0.20 23.93
CA SER A 96 20.79 -1.54 24.50
C SER A 96 21.87 -2.38 23.84
N GLU A 97 22.42 -3.34 24.58
CA GLU A 97 23.36 -4.33 24.08
C GLU A 97 23.19 -5.68 24.76
N LYS A 98 23.57 -6.73 24.06
CA LYS A 98 23.54 -8.10 24.57
C LYS A 98 24.65 -8.93 23.93
N THR A 99 25.22 -9.82 24.72
CA THR A 99 26.21 -10.78 24.23
C THR A 99 25.74 -12.21 24.48
N ILE A 100 25.89 -13.04 23.48
CA ILE A 100 25.67 -14.50 23.58
C ILE A 100 26.89 -15.24 23.05
N LYS A 101 27.05 -16.51 23.45
CA LYS A 101 28.01 -17.43 22.86
C LYS A 101 27.29 -18.51 22.09
N GLY A 102 27.85 -18.95 20.98
CA GLY A 102 27.25 -20.00 20.17
C GLY A 102 28.28 -20.68 19.28
N GLU A 103 27.96 -21.85 18.80
CA GLU A 103 28.80 -22.66 17.91
C GLU A 103 28.12 -22.73 16.52
N PRO A 104 28.60 -21.95 15.52
CA PRO A 104 28.13 -22.10 14.15
C PRO A 104 28.52 -23.46 13.59
N LYS A 105 27.57 -24.13 12.94
CA LYS A 105 27.84 -25.39 12.24
C LYS A 105 28.77 -25.13 11.06
N ARG A 106 29.85 -25.90 10.96
CA ARG A 106 30.81 -25.80 9.86
C ARG A 106 30.12 -26.14 8.53
N ASP A 107 30.50 -25.38 7.51
CA ASP A 107 29.99 -25.51 6.14
C ASP A 107 28.46 -25.43 6.01
N ASN A 108 27.82 -24.67 6.92
CA ASN A 108 26.38 -24.51 6.92
C ASN A 108 25.95 -23.16 7.49
N ARG A 109 24.67 -22.83 7.33
CA ARG A 109 23.99 -21.77 8.04
C ARG A 109 23.49 -22.25 9.38
N THR A 110 23.72 -21.48 10.43
CA THR A 110 23.22 -21.74 11.79
C THR A 110 22.30 -20.61 12.21
N TYR A 111 21.11 -20.97 12.64
CA TYR A 111 20.13 -20.05 13.17
C TYR A 111 20.38 -19.76 14.66
N PHE A 112 20.41 -18.49 15.02
CA PHE A 112 20.42 -18.03 16.40
C PHE A 112 19.29 -17.03 16.60
N GLU A 113 18.69 -17.05 17.79
CA GLU A 113 17.68 -16.11 18.22
C GLU A 113 17.98 -15.59 19.62
N THR A 114 17.77 -14.29 19.80
CA THR A 114 17.89 -13.66 21.12
C THR A 114 16.93 -12.50 21.24
N THR A 115 16.52 -12.18 22.46
CA THR A 115 15.67 -11.02 22.75
C THR A 115 16.47 -9.99 23.54
N ILE A 116 16.35 -8.73 23.15
CA ILE A 116 17.07 -7.58 23.71
C ILE A 116 16.03 -6.59 24.25
N PRO A 117 16.01 -6.28 25.54
CA PRO A 117 15.12 -5.25 26.09
C PRO A 117 15.59 -3.84 25.67
N ILE A 118 14.65 -2.91 25.52
CA ILE A 118 14.94 -1.50 25.28
C ILE A 118 14.15 -0.67 26.29
N ASP A 119 14.87 0.10 27.09
CA ASP A 119 14.23 1.02 28.02
C ASP A 119 13.69 2.25 27.29
N ASN A 120 12.40 2.54 27.51
CA ASN A 120 11.72 3.71 26.91
C ASN A 120 11.92 3.85 25.39
N PRO A 121 11.53 2.83 24.60
CA PRO A 121 11.70 2.88 23.15
C PRO A 121 10.87 4.01 22.54
N LYS A 122 11.46 4.74 21.58
CA LYS A 122 10.75 5.70 20.77
C LYS A 122 10.03 4.96 19.64
N ALA A 123 8.74 5.20 19.51
CA ALA A 123 7.94 4.55 18.48
C ALA A 123 8.24 5.11 17.09
N TRP A 124 8.19 4.24 16.09
CA TRP A 124 8.07 4.63 14.69
C TRP A 124 6.58 4.81 14.34
N THR A 125 6.26 5.94 13.72
CA THR A 125 4.94 6.23 13.14
C THR A 125 5.11 7.04 11.86
N PRO A 126 4.12 7.10 10.96
CA PRO A 126 4.16 7.97 9.77
C PRO A 126 4.41 9.45 10.07
N ASP A 127 3.91 9.94 11.21
CA ASP A 127 4.08 11.34 11.62
C ASP A 127 5.39 11.59 12.38
N SER A 128 6.01 10.54 12.91
CA SER A 128 7.28 10.60 13.65
C SER A 128 8.11 9.34 13.41
N PRO A 129 8.76 9.22 12.24
CA PRO A 129 9.46 8.01 11.82
C PRO A 129 10.84 7.88 12.49
N PHE A 130 10.84 7.42 13.74
CA PHE A 130 12.08 7.24 14.50
C PHE A 130 12.74 5.91 14.21
N LEU A 131 14.02 5.94 13.79
CA LEU A 131 14.80 4.78 13.41
C LEU A 131 15.91 4.45 14.39
N TYR A 132 16.15 3.15 14.52
CA TYR A 132 17.29 2.55 15.21
C TYR A 132 18.20 1.85 14.20
N GLU A 133 19.48 1.73 14.54
CA GLU A 133 20.44 0.83 13.90
C GLU A 133 20.64 -0.38 14.79
N GLY A 134 20.39 -1.57 14.25
CA GLY A 134 20.73 -2.85 14.87
C GLY A 134 22.03 -3.38 14.31
N GLU A 135 22.99 -3.69 15.18
CA GLU A 135 24.30 -4.22 14.81
C GLU A 135 24.50 -5.62 15.40
N VAL A 136 25.03 -6.52 14.58
CA VAL A 136 25.50 -7.86 15.02
C VAL A 136 26.99 -7.95 14.71
N SER A 137 27.82 -8.07 15.75
CA SER A 137 29.27 -8.28 15.62
C SER A 137 29.65 -9.71 16.02
N VAL A 138 30.41 -10.40 15.21
CA VAL A 138 30.85 -11.77 15.43
C VAL A 138 32.33 -11.80 15.76
N TYR A 139 32.67 -12.41 16.90
CA TYR A 139 34.03 -12.61 17.33
C TYR A 139 34.35 -14.11 17.39
N ASN A 140 35.48 -14.51 16.80
CA ASN A 140 36.05 -15.84 16.94
C ASN A 140 37.42 -15.70 17.64
N GLN A 141 37.62 -16.38 18.75
CA GLN A 141 38.84 -16.25 19.60
C GLN A 141 39.15 -14.78 19.92
N ASP A 142 38.14 -14.02 20.34
CA ASP A 142 38.20 -12.59 20.67
C ASP A 142 38.58 -11.64 19.51
N LYS A 143 38.77 -12.17 18.29
CA LYS A 143 38.99 -11.38 17.10
C LYS A 143 37.68 -11.11 16.39
N LEU A 144 37.37 -9.84 16.09
CA LEU A 144 36.23 -9.47 15.25
C LEU A 144 36.44 -10.08 13.84
N VAL A 145 35.47 -10.90 13.40
CA VAL A 145 35.53 -11.59 12.10
C VAL A 145 34.47 -11.10 11.13
N ASP A 146 33.37 -10.52 11.67
CA ASP A 146 32.34 -9.90 10.83
C ASP A 146 31.47 -8.92 11.63
N ARG A 147 30.87 -7.95 10.92
CA ARG A 147 29.90 -7.00 11.44
C ARG A 147 28.81 -6.76 10.41
N TYR A 148 27.57 -6.81 10.86
CA TYR A 148 26.38 -6.60 10.06
C TYR A 148 25.47 -5.57 10.72
N SER A 149 25.01 -4.57 9.97
CA SER A 149 24.13 -3.53 10.48
C SER A 149 22.93 -3.34 9.59
N VAL A 150 21.76 -3.07 10.20
CA VAL A 150 20.50 -2.73 9.52
C VAL A 150 19.76 -1.64 10.28
N ASN A 151 18.95 -0.87 9.57
CA ASN A 151 18.00 0.03 10.21
C ASN A 151 16.70 -0.70 10.54
N PHE A 152 16.02 -0.28 11.61
CA PHE A 152 14.68 -0.75 11.96
C PHE A 152 13.94 0.31 12.78
N GLY A 153 12.63 0.16 12.94
CA GLY A 153 11.80 1.05 13.78
C GLY A 153 11.04 0.27 14.84
N MET A 154 10.90 0.83 16.03
CA MET A 154 10.08 0.24 17.10
C MET A 154 8.61 0.52 16.83
N ARG A 155 7.88 -0.49 16.36
CA ARG A 155 6.44 -0.41 16.12
C ARG A 155 5.76 -1.76 16.36
N ASP A 156 4.47 -1.72 16.66
CA ASP A 156 3.56 -2.86 16.63
C ASP A 156 2.47 -2.58 15.58
N PHE A 157 2.39 -3.39 14.52
CA PHE A 157 1.30 -3.36 13.56
C PHE A 157 0.50 -4.66 13.64
N SER A 158 -0.81 -4.53 13.84
CA SER A 158 -1.68 -5.67 14.04
C SER A 158 -3.14 -5.33 13.68
N ARG A 159 -4.06 -6.21 14.03
CA ARG A 159 -5.50 -5.96 13.92
C ARG A 159 -6.22 -6.07 15.24
N ARG A 160 -7.33 -5.34 15.35
CA ARG A 160 -8.31 -5.47 16.43
C ARG A 160 -9.71 -5.50 15.83
N GLY A 161 -10.27 -6.74 15.73
CA GLY A 161 -11.48 -6.94 14.94
C GLY A 161 -11.27 -6.54 13.49
N LYS A 162 -12.13 -5.69 12.96
CA LYS A 162 -12.10 -5.19 11.60
C LYS A 162 -11.20 -3.96 11.36
N PHE A 163 -10.37 -3.56 12.32
CA PHE A 163 -9.50 -2.40 12.17
C PHE A 163 -8.03 -2.80 12.25
N PHE A 164 -7.21 -2.23 11.39
CA PHE A 164 -5.76 -2.21 11.62
C PHE A 164 -5.44 -1.36 12.85
N THR A 165 -4.34 -1.71 13.50
CA THR A 165 -3.79 -0.93 14.60
C THR A 165 -2.29 -0.71 14.41
N LEU A 166 -1.86 0.53 14.66
CA LEU A 166 -0.44 0.91 14.75
C LEU A 166 -0.17 1.36 16.19
N ASN A 167 0.75 0.69 16.86
CA ASN A 167 1.13 0.98 18.26
C ASN A 167 -0.07 0.97 19.23
N GLY A 168 -1.05 0.08 18.97
CA GLY A 168 -2.25 -0.09 19.78
C GLY A 168 -3.42 0.83 19.43
N GLU A 169 -3.20 1.86 18.62
CA GLU A 169 -4.24 2.78 18.15
C GLU A 169 -4.79 2.35 16.79
N LYS A 170 -6.09 2.59 16.54
CA LYS A 170 -6.68 2.31 15.22
C LYS A 170 -5.96 3.12 14.14
N PHE A 171 -5.76 2.50 13.00
CA PHE A 171 -5.04 3.10 11.88
C PHE A 171 -5.77 2.84 10.56
N TYR A 172 -6.08 3.92 9.82
CA TYR A 172 -6.74 3.85 8.52
C TYR A 172 -5.73 4.10 7.42
N LEU A 173 -5.60 3.15 6.47
CA LEU A 173 -4.68 3.29 5.34
C LEU A 173 -5.33 4.14 4.24
N ARG A 174 -4.61 5.12 3.75
CA ARG A 174 -5.02 6.02 2.66
C ARG A 174 -3.90 6.15 1.66
N GLY A 175 -4.16 5.88 0.38
CA GLY A 175 -3.09 5.98 -0.60
C GLY A 175 -3.40 5.43 -1.96
N SER A 176 -2.38 4.88 -2.61
CA SER A 176 -2.44 4.35 -3.96
C SER A 176 -1.45 3.21 -4.19
N ASN A 177 -1.31 2.79 -5.44
CA ASN A 177 -0.49 1.67 -5.86
C ASN A 177 0.70 2.12 -6.71
N ILE A 178 1.80 1.39 -6.64
CA ILE A 178 2.98 1.53 -7.50
C ILE A 178 3.16 0.23 -8.28
N THR A 179 3.20 0.30 -9.60
CA THR A 179 3.49 -0.83 -10.47
C THR A 179 4.85 -0.63 -11.16
N LEU A 180 5.93 -0.65 -10.35
CA LEU A 180 7.28 -0.35 -10.84
C LEU A 180 7.71 -1.30 -11.97
N GLN A 181 7.31 -2.57 -11.89
CA GLN A 181 7.68 -3.55 -12.92
C GLN A 181 7.04 -3.25 -14.28
N ARG A 182 5.85 -2.61 -14.31
CA ARG A 182 5.27 -2.07 -15.55
C ARG A 182 5.99 -0.79 -15.98
N PHE A 183 6.33 0.07 -15.03
CA PHE A 183 7.05 1.30 -15.31
C PHE A 183 8.42 1.05 -15.96
N PHE A 184 9.09 -0.06 -15.70
CA PHE A 184 10.30 -0.46 -16.40
C PHE A 184 10.12 -0.69 -17.91
N GLU A 185 8.89 -0.91 -18.38
CA GLU A 185 8.58 -1.00 -19.82
C GLU A 185 8.32 0.38 -20.45
N ASP A 186 8.18 1.41 -19.65
CA ASP A 186 7.97 2.77 -20.12
C ASP A 186 9.26 3.33 -20.71
N GLN A 187 9.18 3.84 -21.95
CA GLN A 187 10.33 4.47 -22.60
C GLN A 187 10.84 5.71 -21.84
N ASP A 188 9.93 6.36 -21.09
CA ASP A 188 10.23 7.54 -20.29
C ASP A 188 10.82 7.17 -18.92
N CYS A 189 10.85 5.88 -18.56
CA CYS A 189 11.44 5.42 -17.28
C CYS A 189 12.91 5.81 -17.15
N GLN A 190 13.73 5.52 -18.18
CA GLN A 190 15.17 5.78 -18.18
C GLN A 190 15.80 5.40 -16.82
N ALA A 191 16.46 6.34 -16.16
CA ALA A 191 17.09 6.15 -14.85
C ALA A 191 16.23 6.66 -13.67
N LEU A 192 15.01 7.09 -13.90
CA LEU A 192 14.17 7.75 -12.89
C LEU A 192 13.91 6.86 -11.68
N ALA A 193 13.70 5.55 -11.89
CA ALA A 193 13.50 4.60 -10.81
C ALA A 193 14.68 4.48 -9.82
N TRP A 194 15.87 4.99 -10.20
CA TRP A 194 17.09 5.03 -9.40
C TRP A 194 17.52 6.46 -9.02
N ASP A 195 16.75 7.48 -9.41
CA ASP A 195 16.95 8.87 -8.97
C ASP A 195 16.26 9.08 -7.62
N ARG A 196 17.06 9.22 -6.57
CA ARG A 196 16.57 9.34 -5.19
C ARG A 196 15.65 10.56 -4.99
N GLU A 197 15.92 11.69 -5.64
CA GLU A 197 15.08 12.89 -5.50
C GLU A 197 13.75 12.72 -6.22
N TRP A 198 13.76 12.14 -7.41
CA TRP A 198 12.54 11.82 -8.14
C TRP A 198 11.67 10.82 -7.37
N VAL A 199 12.29 9.74 -6.85
CA VAL A 199 11.58 8.74 -6.05
C VAL A 199 11.04 9.33 -4.76
N LYS A 200 11.82 10.21 -4.09
CA LYS A 200 11.34 10.92 -2.90
C LYS A 200 10.12 11.79 -3.21
N LYS A 201 10.13 12.53 -4.32
CA LYS A 201 8.96 13.31 -4.76
C LYS A 201 7.76 12.40 -5.02
N LEU A 202 7.97 11.28 -5.75
CA LEU A 202 6.93 10.30 -6.07
C LEU A 202 6.33 9.63 -4.83
N MET A 203 7.17 9.09 -3.96
CA MET A 203 6.75 8.21 -2.86
C MET A 203 6.42 8.96 -1.56
N ILE A 204 6.92 10.17 -1.40
CA ILE A 204 6.83 10.89 -0.12
C ILE A 204 6.14 12.24 -0.28
N ASP A 205 6.73 13.14 -1.08
CA ASP A 205 6.30 14.55 -1.07
C ASP A 205 4.89 14.71 -1.64
N LEU A 206 4.61 14.12 -2.79
CA LEU A 206 3.29 14.16 -3.42
C LEU A 206 2.24 13.40 -2.58
N PRO A 207 2.46 12.15 -2.15
CA PRO A 207 1.51 11.43 -1.31
C PRO A 207 1.13 12.18 -0.04
N LYS A 208 2.12 12.68 0.71
CA LYS A 208 1.85 13.44 1.94
C LYS A 208 1.10 14.74 1.68
N SER A 209 1.35 15.41 0.55
CA SER A 209 0.67 16.65 0.18
C SER A 209 -0.85 16.49 0.00
N ILE A 210 -1.30 15.26 -0.26
CA ILE A 210 -2.70 14.89 -0.48
C ILE A 210 -3.25 13.93 0.59
N ASN A 211 -2.61 13.91 1.77
CA ASN A 211 -3.02 13.13 2.95
C ASN A 211 -2.93 11.60 2.82
N TRP A 212 -2.15 11.10 1.88
CA TRP A 212 -1.83 9.68 1.85
C TRP A 212 -0.80 9.32 2.92
N ASN A 213 -0.96 8.15 3.51
CA ASN A 213 -0.07 7.60 4.53
C ASN A 213 0.39 6.18 4.18
N ALA A 214 -0.10 5.62 3.07
CA ALA A 214 0.14 4.25 2.66
C ALA A 214 0.37 4.13 1.15
N MET A 215 1.14 3.10 0.74
CA MET A 215 1.29 2.68 -0.65
C MET A 215 1.25 1.15 -0.73
N ARG A 216 0.71 0.60 -1.81
CA ARG A 216 0.92 -0.79 -2.19
C ARG A 216 1.98 -0.85 -3.28
N ILE A 217 2.97 -1.68 -3.08
CA ILE A 217 3.95 -2.02 -4.11
C ILE A 217 3.44 -3.29 -4.78
N CYS A 218 2.98 -3.19 -6.02
CA CYS A 218 2.38 -4.31 -6.76
C CYS A 218 2.85 -4.30 -8.23
N VAL A 219 2.88 -5.33 -8.92
CA VAL A 219 3.07 -6.74 -8.68
C VAL A 219 4.57 -7.01 -8.66
N GLY A 220 5.20 -7.00 -7.48
CA GLY A 220 6.64 -7.16 -7.33
C GLY A 220 7.29 -6.07 -6.46
N VAL A 221 8.52 -6.31 -6.09
CA VAL A 221 9.30 -5.47 -5.17
C VAL A 221 9.97 -4.27 -5.87
N VAL A 222 10.44 -3.31 -5.09
CA VAL A 222 11.18 -2.10 -5.53
C VAL A 222 12.63 -2.15 -5.04
N PRO A 223 13.54 -1.29 -5.53
CA PRO A 223 14.89 -1.15 -5.00
C PRO A 223 14.91 -0.81 -3.51
N ASP A 224 15.89 -1.33 -2.76
CA ASP A 224 15.99 -1.18 -1.30
C ASP A 224 15.85 0.27 -0.82
N PHE A 225 16.41 1.24 -1.53
CA PHE A 225 16.35 2.65 -1.11
C PHE A 225 14.94 3.27 -1.17
N TRP A 226 13.99 2.68 -1.91
CA TRP A 226 12.59 3.12 -1.89
C TRP A 226 11.96 2.82 -0.54
N TYR A 227 12.27 1.63 0.02
CA TYR A 227 11.85 1.29 1.38
C TYR A 227 12.51 2.19 2.41
N ASP A 228 13.83 2.46 2.26
CA ASP A 228 14.55 3.39 3.12
C ASP A 228 13.89 4.78 3.17
N LEU A 229 13.46 5.32 2.03
CA LEU A 229 12.72 6.58 1.97
C LEU A 229 11.38 6.49 2.74
N CYS A 230 10.65 5.40 2.58
CA CYS A 230 9.40 5.21 3.31
C CYS A 230 9.63 5.08 4.83
N ASP A 231 10.72 4.42 5.23
CA ASP A 231 11.15 4.31 6.62
C ASP A 231 11.52 5.67 7.24
N GLU A 232 12.29 6.48 6.49
CA GLU A 232 12.81 7.78 6.92
C GLU A 232 11.72 8.86 6.98
N TYR A 233 10.77 8.80 6.07
CA TYR A 233 9.74 9.85 5.94
C TYR A 233 8.34 9.41 6.38
N GLY A 234 8.13 8.14 6.72
CA GLY A 234 6.88 7.66 7.29
C GLY A 234 5.75 7.50 6.27
N ILE A 235 5.89 6.55 5.36
CA ILE A 235 4.82 5.98 4.54
C ILE A 235 4.74 4.49 4.86
N VAL A 236 3.57 3.96 5.18
CA VAL A 236 3.42 2.51 5.38
C VAL A 236 3.21 1.79 4.06
N LEU A 237 3.68 0.54 3.98
CA LEU A 237 3.66 -0.23 2.76
C LEU A 237 2.94 -1.57 2.94
N GLN A 238 2.06 -1.87 1.99
CA GLN A 238 1.69 -3.22 1.61
C GLN A 238 2.70 -3.65 0.54
N ASN A 239 3.56 -4.60 0.86
CA ASN A 239 4.63 -5.06 -0.01
C ASN A 239 4.25 -6.40 -0.63
N GLU A 240 4.12 -6.45 -1.96
CA GLU A 240 3.62 -7.60 -2.69
C GLU A 240 4.72 -8.32 -3.44
N TRP A 241 4.60 -9.65 -3.52
CA TRP A 241 5.50 -10.48 -4.30
C TRP A 241 5.08 -10.57 -5.77
N PHE A 242 6.00 -11.03 -6.64
CA PHE A 242 5.82 -11.21 -8.09
C PHE A 242 4.87 -12.36 -8.44
N TYR A 243 3.66 -12.40 -7.89
CA TYR A 243 2.77 -13.50 -8.13
C TYR A 243 1.34 -13.05 -8.46
N TRP A 244 0.86 -13.41 -9.64
CA TRP A 244 -0.52 -13.15 -10.05
C TRP A 244 -1.25 -14.40 -10.60
N GLN A 245 -0.58 -15.32 -11.33
CA GLN A 245 -1.27 -16.42 -12.01
C GLN A 245 -0.99 -17.80 -11.38
N ASN A 246 0.27 -18.20 -11.27
CA ASN A 246 0.69 -19.41 -10.60
C ASN A 246 2.03 -19.22 -9.90
N HIS A 247 2.28 -19.98 -8.85
CA HIS A 247 3.49 -19.81 -8.04
C HIS A 247 4.72 -20.59 -8.54
N GLY A 248 4.57 -21.44 -9.54
CA GLY A 248 5.65 -22.33 -9.98
C GLY A 248 5.86 -23.50 -8.99
N TRP A 249 7.11 -23.93 -8.80
CA TRP A 249 7.42 -25.03 -7.88
C TRP A 249 7.36 -24.59 -6.40
N ASP A 250 6.74 -25.42 -5.57
CA ASP A 250 6.60 -25.17 -4.12
C ASP A 250 7.94 -24.87 -3.43
N GLU A 251 8.99 -25.64 -3.75
CA GLU A 251 10.31 -25.42 -3.16
C GLU A 251 10.92 -24.08 -3.59
N GLN A 252 10.73 -23.69 -4.84
CA GLN A 252 11.25 -22.43 -5.37
C GLN A 252 10.53 -21.25 -4.71
N ILE A 253 9.21 -21.25 -4.67
CA ILE A 253 8.43 -20.14 -4.06
C ILE A 253 8.70 -20.03 -2.55
N ARG A 254 8.85 -21.15 -1.84
CA ARG A 254 9.24 -21.14 -0.42
C ARG A 254 10.58 -20.45 -0.21
N LYS A 255 11.56 -20.77 -1.05
CA LYS A 255 12.90 -20.15 -1.02
C LYS A 255 12.84 -18.65 -1.31
N GLU A 256 12.07 -18.25 -2.31
CA GLU A 256 11.90 -16.87 -2.71
C GLU A 256 11.26 -16.06 -1.59
N TYR A 257 10.12 -16.50 -1.04
CA TYR A 257 9.44 -15.79 0.04
C TYR A 257 10.24 -15.76 1.33
N THR A 258 10.95 -16.85 1.65
CA THR A 258 11.84 -16.84 2.81
C THR A 258 12.96 -15.80 2.64
N ASN A 259 13.55 -15.71 1.46
CA ASN A 259 14.59 -14.71 1.18
C ASN A 259 14.03 -13.29 1.19
N TRP A 260 12.82 -13.08 0.66
CA TRP A 260 12.11 -11.81 0.68
C TRP A 260 11.89 -11.31 2.11
N VAL A 261 11.38 -12.14 3.01
CA VAL A 261 11.23 -11.77 4.43
C VAL A 261 12.57 -11.47 5.08
N TRP A 262 13.63 -12.23 4.80
CA TRP A 262 14.97 -11.95 5.32
C TRP A 262 15.60 -10.67 4.74
N SER A 263 15.26 -10.29 3.52
CA SER A 263 15.75 -9.07 2.88
C SER A 263 15.04 -7.84 3.43
N ASP A 264 13.72 -7.83 3.34
CA ASP A 264 12.91 -6.63 3.54
C ASP A 264 12.33 -6.52 4.96
N GLY A 265 12.46 -7.58 5.77
CA GLY A 265 11.82 -7.68 7.09
C GLY A 265 12.33 -6.70 8.16
N ASN A 266 13.37 -5.92 7.89
CA ASN A 266 13.83 -4.87 8.81
C ASN A 266 13.16 -3.52 8.59
N HIS A 267 12.51 -3.30 7.43
CA HIS A 267 11.85 -2.03 7.12
C HIS A 267 10.59 -1.82 7.97
N PRO A 268 10.54 -0.81 8.87
CA PRO A 268 9.35 -0.55 9.67
C PRO A 268 8.16 -0.06 8.84
N SER A 269 8.40 0.53 7.68
CA SER A 269 7.36 0.95 6.73
C SER A 269 6.55 -0.22 6.19
N ILE A 270 7.15 -1.38 5.96
CA ILE A 270 6.42 -2.58 5.52
C ILE A 270 5.59 -3.11 6.69
N VAL A 271 4.28 -3.03 6.58
CA VAL A 271 3.33 -3.47 7.61
C VAL A 271 2.46 -4.64 7.19
N ILE A 272 2.31 -4.85 5.88
CA ILE A 272 1.57 -5.96 5.28
C ILE A 272 2.49 -6.66 4.28
N TRP A 273 2.60 -7.98 4.40
CA TRP A 273 3.14 -8.88 3.40
C TRP A 273 1.99 -9.35 2.52
N ASP A 274 2.00 -8.97 1.24
CA ASP A 274 1.01 -9.33 0.26
C ASP A 274 1.55 -10.48 -0.60
N ALA A 275 1.01 -11.67 -0.39
CA ALA A 275 1.59 -12.86 -0.95
C ALA A 275 1.18 -13.10 -2.41
N ILE A 276 0.00 -12.67 -2.79
CA ILE A 276 -0.63 -13.01 -4.08
C ILE A 276 -1.51 -11.85 -4.53
N ASN A 277 -1.45 -11.50 -5.82
CA ASN A 277 -2.44 -10.61 -6.43
C ASN A 277 -3.58 -11.42 -7.06
N GLU A 278 -4.83 -11.11 -6.72
CA GLU A 278 -6.06 -11.59 -7.39
C GLU A 278 -6.08 -13.10 -7.68
N ASN A 279 -5.59 -13.92 -6.79
CA ASN A 279 -5.57 -15.37 -7.02
C ASN A 279 -5.76 -16.15 -5.72
N TRP A 280 -6.11 -17.41 -5.87
CA TRP A 280 -6.25 -18.38 -4.78
C TRP A 280 -5.18 -19.43 -4.86
N ASP A 281 -4.37 -19.54 -3.83
CA ASP A 281 -3.32 -20.56 -3.73
C ASP A 281 -3.30 -21.22 -2.36
N ASN A 282 -3.74 -22.47 -2.33
CA ASN A 282 -3.81 -23.26 -1.09
C ASN A 282 -2.43 -23.52 -0.47
N TYR A 283 -1.40 -23.70 -1.29
CA TYR A 283 -0.05 -23.93 -0.77
C TYR A 283 0.48 -22.67 -0.08
N ILE A 284 0.37 -21.53 -0.74
CA ILE A 284 0.79 -20.24 -0.15
C ILE A 284 -0.03 -19.92 1.08
N GLY A 285 -1.37 -19.93 0.98
CA GLY A 285 -2.26 -19.52 2.07
C GLY A 285 -2.22 -20.44 3.28
N ASN A 286 -2.22 -21.77 3.07
CA ASN A 286 -2.40 -22.75 4.15
C ASN A 286 -1.10 -23.41 4.62
N THR A 287 -0.01 -23.29 3.86
CA THR A 287 1.28 -23.89 4.22
C THR A 287 2.36 -22.85 4.39
N LEU A 288 2.61 -22.04 3.37
CA LEU A 288 3.76 -21.14 3.35
C LEU A 288 3.60 -19.93 4.28
N ILE A 289 2.46 -19.24 4.24
CA ILE A 289 2.20 -18.11 5.15
C ILE A 289 2.33 -18.49 6.62
N PRO A 290 1.78 -19.60 7.13
CA PRO A 290 2.00 -20.05 8.51
C PRO A 290 3.46 -20.30 8.87
N GLU A 291 4.29 -20.76 7.92
CA GLU A 291 5.73 -20.91 8.12
C GLU A 291 6.44 -19.54 8.21
N LEU A 292 6.12 -18.64 7.28
CA LEU A 292 6.71 -17.31 7.21
C LEU A 292 6.27 -16.42 8.40
N LYS A 293 5.06 -16.61 8.89
CA LYS A 293 4.57 -15.95 10.10
C LYS A 293 5.40 -16.30 11.34
N LYS A 294 6.00 -17.50 11.40
CA LYS A 294 6.95 -17.86 12.46
C LYS A 294 8.28 -17.13 12.29
N LEU A 295 8.68 -16.85 11.05
CA LEU A 295 9.88 -16.09 10.75
C LEU A 295 9.67 -14.60 11.09
N ASP A 296 8.58 -14.00 10.61
CA ASP A 296 8.18 -12.63 10.93
C ASP A 296 6.74 -12.54 11.47
N PRO A 297 6.55 -12.56 12.81
CA PRO A 297 5.23 -12.42 13.41
C PRO A 297 4.77 -10.97 13.58
N THR A 298 5.53 -9.98 13.13
CA THR A 298 5.34 -8.54 13.45
C THR A 298 4.52 -7.78 12.40
N ARG A 299 4.07 -8.48 11.35
CA ARG A 299 3.30 -7.93 10.22
C ARG A 299 2.05 -8.74 9.97
N ILE A 300 1.09 -8.13 9.28
CA ILE A 300 -0.07 -8.84 8.74
C ILE A 300 0.35 -9.52 7.44
N TRP A 301 -0.17 -10.73 7.21
CA TRP A 301 -0.06 -11.45 5.96
C TRP A 301 -1.39 -11.39 5.23
N ASP A 302 -1.33 -11.02 3.96
CA ASP A 302 -2.43 -11.09 3.02
C ASP A 302 -2.24 -12.31 2.12
N ALA A 303 -3.27 -13.14 2.02
CA ALA A 303 -3.25 -14.33 1.18
C ALA A 303 -3.83 -14.07 -0.22
N GLY A 304 -4.02 -12.81 -0.57
CA GLY A 304 -4.48 -12.38 -1.89
C GLY A 304 -5.96 -12.02 -1.94
N TYR A 305 -6.47 -11.88 -3.14
CA TYR A 305 -7.80 -11.45 -3.54
C TYR A 305 -8.95 -12.34 -3.02
N MET A 306 -8.81 -12.94 -1.88
CA MET A 306 -9.79 -13.85 -1.30
C MET A 306 -10.21 -13.36 0.07
N THR A 307 -11.43 -13.67 0.41
CA THR A 307 -11.91 -13.39 1.75
C THR A 307 -11.29 -14.38 2.74
N SER A 308 -11.12 -13.94 3.99
CA SER A 308 -10.64 -14.77 5.10
C SER A 308 -11.37 -16.11 5.24
N THR A 309 -12.61 -16.17 4.79
CA THR A 309 -13.43 -17.39 4.82
C THR A 309 -13.01 -18.45 3.80
N GLN A 310 -12.29 -18.07 2.76
CA GLN A 310 -11.84 -18.98 1.69
C GLN A 310 -10.48 -19.58 1.97
N MET A 311 -9.59 -18.83 2.63
CA MET A 311 -8.25 -19.28 3.00
C MET A 311 -8.18 -19.87 4.41
N GLY A 312 -9.33 -20.07 5.05
CA GLY A 312 -9.40 -20.62 6.40
C GLY A 312 -8.94 -19.63 7.47
N THR A 313 -8.12 -20.09 8.42
CA THR A 313 -7.68 -19.28 9.58
C THR A 313 -6.41 -18.48 9.33
N ASN A 314 -5.82 -18.58 8.13
CA ASN A 314 -4.52 -17.97 7.84
C ASN A 314 -4.62 -16.53 7.35
N ASP A 315 -5.79 -16.13 6.84
CA ASP A 315 -6.03 -14.77 6.41
C ASP A 315 -6.23 -13.84 7.61
N GLU A 316 -5.47 -12.78 7.64
CA GLU A 316 -5.55 -11.77 8.71
C GLU A 316 -6.30 -10.51 8.27
N MET A 317 -6.59 -10.37 6.97
CA MET A 317 -7.33 -9.27 6.35
C MET A 317 -8.05 -9.74 5.09
N ASP A 318 -8.91 -8.90 4.54
CA ASP A 318 -9.51 -9.06 3.21
C ASP A 318 -9.04 -7.94 2.29
N GLU A 319 -8.83 -8.25 1.00
CA GLU A 319 -8.45 -7.27 -0.02
C GLU A 319 -9.41 -7.26 -1.22
N PRO A 320 -10.56 -6.64 -1.11
CA PRO A 320 -11.50 -6.53 -2.21
C PRO A 320 -11.05 -5.49 -3.26
N HIS A 321 -11.29 -5.81 -4.56
CA HIS A 321 -11.09 -4.91 -5.71
C HIS A 321 -12.44 -4.53 -6.33
N PRO A 322 -13.23 -3.64 -5.71
CA PRO A 322 -14.58 -3.31 -6.16
C PRO A 322 -14.55 -2.28 -7.30
N TYR A 323 -14.09 -2.67 -8.46
CA TYR A 323 -14.05 -1.80 -9.64
C TYR A 323 -15.47 -1.44 -10.14
N ARG A 324 -16.10 -0.48 -9.46
CA ARG A 324 -17.52 -0.11 -9.68
C ARG A 324 -17.80 0.47 -11.06
N ALA A 325 -16.87 1.25 -11.61
CA ALA A 325 -17.04 1.83 -12.94
C ALA A 325 -17.24 0.76 -14.01
N ILE A 326 -16.51 -0.36 -13.96
CA ILE A 326 -16.71 -1.52 -14.84
C ILE A 326 -18.12 -2.07 -14.68
N THR A 327 -18.52 -2.34 -13.46
CA THR A 327 -19.80 -2.97 -13.15
C THR A 327 -20.97 -2.14 -13.68
N LEU A 328 -20.90 -0.84 -13.49
CA LEU A 328 -21.93 0.08 -13.98
C LEU A 328 -21.99 0.11 -15.51
N MET A 329 -20.87 -0.05 -16.18
CA MET A 329 -20.77 0.06 -17.63
C MET A 329 -21.14 -1.18 -18.42
N HIS A 330 -20.85 -2.35 -17.89
CA HIS A 330 -21.27 -3.61 -18.51
C HIS A 330 -22.75 -3.91 -18.30
N SER A 331 -23.46 -3.07 -17.56
CA SER A 331 -24.88 -3.20 -17.34
C SER A 331 -25.68 -2.51 -18.42
N SER A 332 -26.45 -3.29 -19.22
CA SER A 332 -27.52 -2.76 -20.06
C SER A 332 -28.57 -1.95 -19.26
N LYS A 333 -28.49 -2.01 -17.93
CA LYS A 333 -29.37 -1.36 -16.98
C LYS A 333 -28.75 -0.13 -16.30
N LEU A 334 -27.58 0.34 -16.77
CA LEU A 334 -26.90 1.50 -16.18
C LEU A 334 -27.83 2.73 -16.05
N ASN A 335 -28.59 3.03 -17.11
CA ASN A 335 -29.57 4.12 -17.09
C ASN A 335 -30.70 3.88 -16.09
N ASP A 336 -31.11 2.63 -15.88
CA ASP A 336 -32.13 2.28 -14.91
C ASP A 336 -31.58 2.30 -13.47
N TYR A 337 -30.29 1.98 -13.33
CA TYR A 337 -29.59 2.11 -12.05
C TYR A 337 -29.54 3.58 -11.60
N PHE A 338 -29.07 4.49 -12.44
CA PHE A 338 -29.05 5.92 -12.11
C PHE A 338 -30.43 6.55 -11.91
N LYS A 339 -31.47 6.02 -12.55
CA LYS A 339 -32.85 6.44 -12.29
C LYS A 339 -33.37 6.03 -10.91
N LYS A 340 -33.02 4.82 -10.47
CA LYS A 340 -33.46 4.25 -9.18
C LYS A 340 -32.59 4.67 -8.01
N HIS A 341 -31.33 4.88 -8.28
CA HIS A 341 -30.27 5.20 -7.31
C HIS A 341 -29.55 6.46 -7.79
N PRO A 342 -30.21 7.61 -7.69
CA PRO A 342 -29.51 8.86 -7.90
C PRO A 342 -28.23 8.78 -7.04
N TYR A 343 -27.13 9.30 -7.54
CA TYR A 343 -25.87 9.22 -6.83
C TYR A 343 -26.07 9.76 -5.42
N ASN A 344 -26.15 8.85 -4.50
CA ASN A 344 -26.01 9.11 -3.10
C ASN A 344 -25.03 8.09 -2.54
N LEU A 345 -24.21 8.48 -1.59
CA LEU A 345 -23.14 7.65 -1.03
C LEU A 345 -23.66 6.31 -0.48
N GLY A 346 -24.93 6.22 -0.10
CA GLY A 346 -25.59 5.00 0.35
C GLY A 346 -26.09 4.06 -0.76
N ALA A 347 -26.35 4.58 -1.96
CA ALA A 347 -26.97 3.79 -3.04
C ALA A 347 -26.01 2.83 -3.75
N LEU A 348 -24.72 3.00 -3.60
CA LEU A 348 -23.69 2.09 -4.11
C LEU A 348 -23.58 0.78 -3.29
N HIS A 349 -24.37 0.66 -2.25
CA HIS A 349 -24.44 -0.51 -1.37
C HIS A 349 -25.17 -1.73 -1.93
N ASP A 350 -25.94 -1.58 -3.00
CA ASP A 350 -26.61 -2.72 -3.57
C ASP A 350 -25.59 -3.74 -4.08
N ASN A 351 -25.74 -4.99 -3.68
CA ASN A 351 -24.97 -6.22 -3.88
C ASN A 351 -24.41 -6.49 -5.29
N TRP A 352 -24.03 -5.46 -5.99
CA TRP A 352 -23.58 -5.50 -7.37
C TRP A 352 -22.06 -5.35 -7.43
N THR A 353 -21.40 -6.46 -7.24
CA THR A 353 -19.93 -6.50 -7.22
C THR A 353 -19.46 -7.28 -8.43
N GLY A 354 -18.75 -6.65 -9.31
CA GLY A 354 -18.21 -7.32 -10.50
C GLY A 354 -17.10 -8.31 -10.16
N PHE A 355 -16.22 -8.02 -9.20
CA PHE A 355 -15.03 -8.80 -8.93
C PHE A 355 -14.82 -9.19 -7.47
N SER A 356 -15.28 -8.42 -6.51
CA SER A 356 -15.21 -8.83 -5.10
C SER A 356 -16.16 -8.07 -4.21
N TYR A 357 -16.45 -8.65 -3.06
CA TYR A 357 -17.43 -8.17 -2.12
C TYR A 357 -16.79 -7.33 -1.03
N ILE A 358 -17.39 -6.18 -0.72
CA ILE A 358 -17.12 -5.52 0.53
C ILE A 358 -18.00 -6.21 1.58
N LEU A 359 -17.38 -7.10 2.36
CA LEU A 359 -18.04 -7.87 3.40
C LEU A 359 -17.53 -7.41 4.77
N ASP A 360 -18.41 -7.41 5.77
CA ASP A 360 -17.99 -7.32 7.17
C ASP A 360 -17.59 -8.72 7.67
N ALA A 361 -16.40 -9.17 7.32
CA ALA A 361 -15.89 -10.49 7.67
C ALA A 361 -15.27 -10.55 9.09
N GLY A 362 -15.33 -9.45 9.85
CA GLY A 362 -14.72 -9.39 11.19
C GLY A 362 -13.19 -9.24 11.19
N VAL A 363 -12.57 -9.14 10.02
CA VAL A 363 -11.17 -8.81 9.80
C VAL A 363 -11.06 -7.44 9.12
N PRO A 364 -9.87 -6.77 9.16
CA PRO A 364 -9.67 -5.55 8.39
C PRO A 364 -9.89 -5.79 6.90
N GLN A 365 -10.63 -4.90 6.26
CA GLN A 365 -10.74 -4.83 4.80
C GLN A 365 -9.92 -3.67 4.28
N LEU A 366 -9.00 -3.95 3.38
CA LEU A 366 -8.24 -2.96 2.62
C LEU A 366 -8.69 -3.03 1.17
N VAL A 367 -9.44 -2.03 0.72
CA VAL A 367 -9.74 -1.85 -0.71
C VAL A 367 -8.47 -1.31 -1.36
N ASN A 368 -7.58 -2.21 -1.75
CA ASN A 368 -6.27 -1.83 -2.27
C ASN A 368 -6.24 -1.61 -3.78
N GLU A 369 -7.38 -1.82 -4.47
CA GLU A 369 -7.56 -1.41 -5.86
C GLU A 369 -8.99 -0.91 -6.10
N TYR A 370 -9.14 0.28 -6.68
CA TYR A 370 -10.37 0.84 -7.20
C TYR A 370 -10.08 1.95 -8.22
N GLY A 371 -11.09 2.43 -8.94
CA GLY A 371 -10.96 3.56 -9.87
C GLY A 371 -10.68 3.13 -11.30
N TRP A 372 -11.43 2.20 -11.87
CA TRP A 372 -11.30 1.74 -13.26
C TRP A 372 -11.65 2.83 -14.30
N ILE A 373 -10.87 3.94 -14.26
CA ILE A 373 -11.06 5.14 -15.06
C ILE A 373 -9.70 5.75 -15.44
N TRP A 374 -8.82 4.95 -16.05
CA TRP A 374 -7.43 5.32 -16.32
C TRP A 374 -7.26 6.08 -17.62
N LEU A 375 -6.37 7.06 -17.59
CA LEU A 375 -5.88 7.82 -18.72
C LEU A 375 -4.38 7.60 -18.89
N TRP A 376 -3.92 7.66 -20.12
CA TRP A 376 -2.51 7.90 -20.39
C TRP A 376 -2.15 9.35 -20.07
N ARG A 377 -0.87 9.64 -19.94
CA ARG A 377 -0.40 10.98 -19.53
C ARG A 377 -0.77 12.09 -20.51
N ASP A 378 -1.00 11.76 -21.77
CA ASP A 378 -1.53 12.69 -22.78
C ASP A 378 -3.05 12.97 -22.65
N GLY A 379 -3.73 12.32 -21.70
CA GLY A 379 -5.15 12.49 -21.42
C GLY A 379 -6.07 11.62 -22.25
N ARG A 380 -5.55 10.73 -23.10
CA ARG A 380 -6.37 9.73 -23.79
C ARG A 380 -6.69 8.55 -22.88
N PRO A 381 -7.87 7.94 -23.01
CA PRO A 381 -8.23 6.74 -22.27
C PRO A 381 -7.25 5.58 -22.48
N SER A 382 -6.92 4.88 -21.40
CA SER A 382 -6.12 3.67 -21.48
C SER A 382 -6.86 2.53 -22.16
N LYS A 383 -6.15 1.44 -22.50
CA LYS A 383 -6.74 0.30 -23.22
C LYS A 383 -7.95 -0.30 -22.51
N LEU A 384 -7.93 -0.39 -21.17
CA LEU A 384 -9.02 -0.99 -20.41
C LEU A 384 -10.20 -0.04 -20.19
N THR A 385 -10.02 1.27 -20.32
CA THR A 385 -11.05 2.25 -19.95
C THR A 385 -11.63 3.06 -21.09
N LEU A 386 -11.17 2.84 -22.33
CA LEU A 386 -11.67 3.54 -23.53
C LEU A 386 -13.20 3.51 -23.65
N ASN A 387 -13.82 2.34 -23.42
CA ASN A 387 -15.27 2.22 -23.51
C ASN A 387 -16.00 3.04 -22.44
N ASN A 388 -15.38 3.26 -21.28
CA ASN A 388 -15.91 4.05 -20.20
C ASN A 388 -16.03 5.51 -20.62
N PHE A 389 -14.95 6.06 -21.10
CA PHE A 389 -14.93 7.45 -21.58
C PHE A 389 -15.87 7.66 -22.76
N ASN A 390 -15.88 6.75 -23.74
CA ASN A 390 -16.79 6.82 -24.87
C ASN A 390 -18.26 6.77 -24.45
N TYR A 391 -18.59 5.99 -23.41
CA TYR A 391 -19.96 5.91 -22.89
C TYR A 391 -20.42 7.24 -22.30
N TYR A 392 -19.57 7.90 -21.48
CA TYR A 392 -19.94 9.12 -20.77
C TYR A 392 -19.80 10.38 -21.63
N LEU A 393 -18.75 10.47 -22.44
CA LEU A 393 -18.35 11.68 -23.16
C LEU A 393 -18.52 11.59 -24.66
N GLY A 394 -18.67 10.37 -25.22
CA GLY A 394 -18.62 10.12 -26.66
C GLY A 394 -17.19 9.95 -27.20
N GLU A 395 -17.08 9.50 -28.45
CA GLU A 395 -15.80 9.12 -29.08
C GLU A 395 -14.84 10.30 -29.38
N ASN A 396 -15.33 11.52 -29.32
CA ASN A 396 -14.58 12.74 -29.67
C ASN A 396 -14.25 13.59 -28.42
N ALA A 397 -14.19 12.99 -27.23
CA ALA A 397 -13.86 13.71 -26.01
C ALA A 397 -12.43 14.26 -26.04
N THR A 398 -12.27 15.49 -25.54
CA THR A 398 -10.94 16.08 -25.41
C THR A 398 -10.19 15.51 -24.21
N PRO A 399 -8.84 15.59 -24.17
CA PRO A 399 -8.06 15.21 -23.00
C PRO A 399 -8.53 15.88 -21.69
N GLU A 400 -8.93 17.14 -21.76
CA GLU A 400 -9.42 17.91 -20.60
C GLU A 400 -10.73 17.33 -20.09
N GLN A 401 -11.69 17.03 -20.97
CA GLN A 401 -12.95 16.39 -20.61
C GLN A 401 -12.72 15.01 -19.98
N CYS A 402 -11.77 14.25 -20.53
CA CYS A 402 -11.41 12.96 -19.97
C CYS A 402 -10.81 13.09 -18.55
N ARG A 403 -9.92 14.06 -18.33
CA ARG A 403 -9.33 14.34 -17.01
C ARG A 403 -10.37 14.81 -15.99
N GLU A 404 -11.33 15.63 -16.41
CA GLU A 404 -12.45 16.05 -15.55
C GLU A 404 -13.33 14.86 -15.14
N LEU A 405 -13.68 13.99 -16.08
CA LEU A 405 -14.46 12.79 -15.80
C LEU A 405 -13.69 11.84 -14.87
N GLN A 406 -12.38 11.64 -15.10
CA GLN A 406 -11.54 10.83 -14.24
C GLN A 406 -11.51 11.36 -12.81
N ALA A 407 -11.28 12.67 -12.66
CA ALA A 407 -11.23 13.31 -11.35
C ALA A 407 -12.57 13.18 -10.61
N TYR A 408 -13.66 13.42 -11.31
CA TYR A 408 -15.02 13.27 -10.80
C TYR A 408 -15.29 11.85 -10.28
N TRP A 409 -15.00 10.80 -11.06
CA TRP A 409 -15.23 9.43 -10.63
C TRP A 409 -14.37 9.00 -9.45
N LEU A 410 -13.09 9.38 -9.46
CA LEU A 410 -12.17 9.08 -8.38
C LEU A 410 -12.57 9.75 -7.07
N GLU A 411 -13.09 11.00 -7.15
CA GLU A 411 -13.68 11.69 -6.00
C GLU A 411 -14.85 10.89 -5.43
N LEU A 412 -15.82 10.57 -6.27
CA LEU A 412 -17.04 9.86 -5.86
C LEU A 412 -16.76 8.50 -5.21
N GLU A 413 -15.91 7.68 -5.85
CA GLU A 413 -15.56 6.36 -5.33
C GLU A 413 -14.79 6.47 -4.01
N THR A 414 -13.88 7.43 -3.89
CA THR A 414 -13.09 7.67 -2.67
C THR A 414 -13.99 8.10 -1.51
N GLU A 415 -14.90 9.04 -1.73
CA GLU A 415 -15.85 9.52 -0.72
C GLU A 415 -16.77 8.40 -0.24
N TRP A 416 -17.30 7.62 -1.19
CA TRP A 416 -18.14 6.49 -0.86
C TRP A 416 -17.41 5.44 -0.04
N LEU A 417 -16.25 4.95 -0.52
CA LEU A 417 -15.46 3.93 0.17
C LEU A 417 -15.06 4.38 1.57
N ARG A 418 -14.66 5.65 1.74
CA ARG A 418 -14.34 6.21 3.06
C ARG A 418 -15.55 6.33 3.98
N SER A 419 -16.73 6.55 3.42
CA SER A 419 -17.98 6.59 4.21
C SER A 419 -18.37 5.22 4.75
N GLU A 420 -17.85 4.13 4.15
CA GLU A 420 -18.04 2.75 4.61
C GLU A 420 -17.10 2.40 5.75
N ARG A 421 -17.59 2.53 6.99
CA ARG A 421 -16.76 2.37 8.20
C ARG A 421 -16.48 0.90 8.57
N SER A 422 -16.88 -0.07 7.73
CA SER A 422 -16.39 -1.45 7.76
C SER A 422 -15.03 -1.61 7.08
N ILE A 423 -14.67 -0.69 6.19
CA ILE A 423 -13.38 -0.65 5.47
C ILE A 423 -12.33 -0.01 6.36
N SER A 424 -11.12 -0.56 6.38
CA SER A 424 -9.98 -0.13 7.20
C SER A 424 -8.89 0.57 6.42
N GLY A 425 -9.04 0.69 5.11
CA GLY A 425 -8.13 1.41 4.24
C GLY A 425 -8.57 1.35 2.79
N ILE A 426 -8.12 2.34 2.01
CA ILE A 426 -8.36 2.42 0.57
C ILE A 426 -7.10 2.90 -0.17
N LEU A 427 -6.76 2.23 -1.26
CA LEU A 427 -5.62 2.56 -2.12
C LEU A 427 -6.10 2.61 -3.57
N ALA A 428 -6.13 3.80 -4.17
CA ALA A 428 -6.55 3.98 -5.56
C ALA A 428 -5.54 3.37 -6.54
N PHE A 429 -5.99 2.73 -7.60
CA PHE A 429 -5.10 2.15 -8.60
C PHE A 429 -5.02 3.04 -9.84
N CYS A 430 -3.85 3.63 -10.24
CA CYS A 430 -2.56 3.52 -9.56
C CYS A 430 -1.78 4.84 -9.66
N HIS A 431 -0.81 5.01 -8.74
CA HIS A 431 0.00 6.22 -8.68
C HIS A 431 1.12 6.26 -9.72
N LEU A 432 1.70 5.09 -10.05
CA LEU A 432 2.71 4.95 -11.08
C LEU A 432 2.52 3.66 -11.87
N THR A 433 2.52 3.76 -13.21
CA THR A 433 2.54 2.62 -14.13
C THR A 433 3.23 3.03 -15.44
N ASN A 434 3.25 2.15 -16.45
CA ASN A 434 3.73 2.50 -17.78
C ASN A 434 2.72 3.34 -18.56
N ASN A 435 3.21 4.29 -19.36
CA ASN A 435 2.40 5.01 -20.33
C ASN A 435 2.03 4.10 -21.51
N TYR A 436 0.90 4.35 -22.16
CA TYR A 436 0.36 3.57 -23.29
C TYR A 436 0.11 2.08 -23.01
N GLY A 437 0.11 1.68 -21.72
CA GLY A 437 -0.21 0.34 -21.26
C GLY A 437 -1.72 0.05 -21.19
N PHE A 438 -2.07 -0.96 -20.40
CA PHE A 438 -3.46 -1.34 -20.15
C PHE A 438 -4.16 -0.38 -19.19
N THR A 439 -3.43 0.13 -18.21
CA THR A 439 -3.87 1.09 -17.19
C THR A 439 -3.21 2.44 -17.41
N GLY A 440 -3.32 3.36 -16.45
CA GLY A 440 -2.67 4.66 -16.46
C GLY A 440 -2.44 5.16 -15.03
N ASP A 441 -1.54 6.10 -14.88
CA ASP A 441 -1.22 6.73 -13.60
C ASP A 441 -1.89 8.11 -13.44
N TRP A 442 -1.60 8.78 -12.33
CA TRP A 442 -2.20 10.07 -11.98
C TRP A 442 -1.34 11.28 -12.41
N PHE A 443 -0.46 11.10 -13.41
CA PHE A 443 0.40 12.17 -13.90
C PHE A 443 0.01 12.60 -15.32
N ILE A 444 0.44 13.80 -15.69
CA ILE A 444 0.28 14.36 -17.01
C ILE A 444 1.64 14.72 -17.61
N ASN A 445 1.72 14.79 -18.93
CA ASN A 445 2.91 15.19 -19.67
C ASN A 445 4.13 14.27 -19.42
N ASP A 446 5.29 14.84 -19.13
CA ASP A 446 6.54 14.10 -18.93
C ASP A 446 6.65 13.59 -17.50
N ILE A 447 6.80 12.29 -17.33
CA ILE A 447 6.84 11.65 -16.00
C ILE A 447 8.03 12.11 -15.16
N LYS A 448 9.10 12.62 -15.77
CA LYS A 448 10.24 13.18 -15.03
C LYS A 448 9.84 14.36 -14.14
N ASP A 449 8.83 15.12 -14.56
CA ASP A 449 8.37 16.31 -13.84
C ASP A 449 7.37 15.97 -12.72
N LEU A 450 6.79 14.75 -12.74
CA LEU A 450 5.76 14.31 -11.81
C LEU A 450 4.66 15.39 -11.65
N GLU A 451 4.15 15.88 -12.79
CA GLU A 451 3.07 16.86 -12.81
C GLU A 451 1.75 16.15 -12.52
N PRO A 452 1.05 16.48 -11.40
CA PRO A 452 -0.17 15.78 -11.03
C PRO A 452 -1.34 16.09 -11.95
N SER A 453 -2.18 15.09 -12.24
CA SER A 453 -3.47 15.29 -12.89
C SER A 453 -4.47 16.01 -12.00
N PRO A 454 -5.59 16.55 -12.53
CA PRO A 454 -6.64 17.17 -11.73
C PRO A 454 -7.20 16.29 -10.60
N ALA A 455 -7.08 14.96 -10.70
CA ALA A 455 -7.49 14.03 -9.64
C ALA A 455 -6.80 14.31 -8.30
N PHE A 456 -5.55 14.78 -8.30
CA PHE A 456 -4.82 15.13 -7.06
C PHE A 456 -5.50 16.24 -6.25
N HIS A 457 -6.12 17.20 -6.92
CA HIS A 457 -6.86 18.25 -6.21
C HIS A 457 -7.99 17.64 -5.37
N TRP A 458 -8.75 16.72 -5.94
CA TRP A 458 -9.87 16.04 -5.26
C TRP A 458 -9.37 15.04 -4.23
N PHE A 459 -8.33 14.26 -4.53
CA PHE A 459 -7.71 13.37 -3.57
C PHE A 459 -7.27 14.08 -2.28
N LYS A 460 -6.75 15.30 -2.37
CA LYS A 460 -6.38 16.09 -1.19
C LYS A 460 -7.56 16.29 -0.24
N HIS A 461 -8.76 16.51 -0.77
CA HIS A 461 -9.98 16.69 0.01
C HIS A 461 -10.57 15.35 0.45
N CYS A 462 -10.73 14.42 -0.47
CA CYS A 462 -11.33 13.12 -0.19
C CYS A 462 -10.52 12.29 0.82
N PHE A 463 -9.18 12.41 0.80
CA PHE A 463 -8.29 11.70 1.72
C PHE A 463 -7.92 12.48 2.99
N ALA A 464 -8.45 13.66 3.21
CA ALA A 464 -8.21 14.37 4.48
C ALA A 464 -8.61 13.49 5.67
N PRO A 465 -7.79 13.36 6.74
CA PRO A 465 -8.10 12.48 7.87
C PRO A 465 -9.47 12.73 8.49
N THR A 466 -9.89 13.99 8.50
CA THR A 466 -11.27 14.40 8.78
C THR A 466 -11.81 15.10 7.56
N ALA A 467 -12.92 14.60 7.02
CA ALA A 467 -13.54 15.16 5.81
C ALA A 467 -15.06 15.22 5.93
N VAL A 468 -15.67 16.08 5.13
CA VAL A 468 -17.14 16.18 5.02
C VAL A 468 -17.50 16.18 3.54
N PHE A 469 -18.40 15.29 3.18
CA PHE A 469 -18.89 15.08 1.81
C PHE A 469 -20.35 15.51 1.71
N ILE A 470 -20.81 15.82 0.51
CA ILE A 470 -22.20 16.14 0.22
C ILE A 470 -22.87 14.90 -0.36
N ASP A 471 -23.82 14.31 0.37
CA ASP A 471 -24.66 13.20 -0.12
C ASP A 471 -25.85 13.79 -0.89
N LEU A 472 -25.56 14.24 -2.10
CA LEU A 472 -26.53 14.82 -3.01
C LEU A 472 -26.41 14.13 -4.37
N THR A 473 -27.57 13.87 -5.02
CA THR A 473 -27.58 13.34 -6.37
C THR A 473 -26.85 14.27 -7.35
N ASP A 474 -25.83 13.73 -8.02
CA ASP A 474 -25.10 14.42 -9.07
C ASP A 474 -25.47 13.81 -10.44
N TYR A 475 -25.94 14.63 -11.35
CA TYR A 475 -26.39 14.21 -12.68
C TYR A 475 -25.44 14.64 -13.80
N ARG A 476 -24.26 15.18 -13.50
CA ARG A 476 -23.35 15.79 -14.50
C ARG A 476 -23.07 14.88 -15.71
N TYR A 477 -22.91 13.58 -15.45
CA TYR A 477 -22.58 12.61 -16.49
C TYR A 477 -23.72 11.59 -16.74
N THR A 478 -24.91 11.86 -16.27
CA THR A 478 -26.08 11.00 -16.50
C THR A 478 -26.89 11.53 -17.67
N LYS A 479 -27.51 10.63 -18.44
CA LYS A 479 -28.42 11.02 -19.54
C LYS A 479 -29.80 11.50 -19.06
N HIS A 480 -30.00 11.58 -17.75
CA HIS A 480 -31.27 11.89 -17.11
C HIS A 480 -31.15 13.08 -16.17
N LEU A 481 -30.91 14.26 -16.75
CA LEU A 481 -31.01 15.50 -15.98
C LEU A 481 -32.44 15.65 -15.43
N GLN A 482 -32.56 15.73 -14.12
CA GLN A 482 -33.78 16.16 -13.47
C GLN A 482 -33.56 17.55 -12.88
N PRO A 483 -34.03 18.59 -13.57
CA PRO A 483 -33.85 19.95 -13.06
C PRO A 483 -34.60 20.11 -11.73
N LEU A 484 -33.96 20.76 -10.78
CA LEU A 484 -34.56 21.12 -9.51
C LEU A 484 -35.57 22.25 -9.71
N THR A 485 -36.66 22.26 -8.92
CA THR A 485 -37.69 23.31 -9.02
C THR A 485 -37.16 24.62 -8.43
N PRO A 486 -37.14 25.72 -9.19
CA PRO A 486 -36.74 27.03 -8.67
C PRO A 486 -37.55 27.41 -7.43
N GLY A 487 -36.88 27.96 -6.40
CA GLY A 487 -37.51 28.39 -5.17
C GLY A 487 -37.95 27.28 -4.22
N SER A 488 -37.72 25.98 -4.58
CA SER A 488 -37.99 24.87 -3.65
C SER A 488 -36.90 24.73 -2.59
N ASP A 489 -37.16 23.88 -1.61
CA ASP A 489 -36.16 23.45 -0.65
C ASP A 489 -35.49 22.18 -1.15
N LEU A 490 -34.15 22.13 -1.10
CA LEU A 490 -33.33 20.97 -1.42
C LEU A 490 -32.84 20.33 -0.12
N ALA A 491 -33.30 19.13 0.15
CA ALA A 491 -32.87 18.33 1.30
C ALA A 491 -31.76 17.36 0.88
N PHE A 492 -30.67 17.30 1.65
CA PHE A 492 -29.56 16.37 1.48
C PHE A 492 -28.86 16.11 2.81
N ASN A 493 -27.86 15.25 2.83
CA ASN A 493 -27.04 15.01 4.00
C ASN A 493 -25.60 15.51 3.79
N LEU A 494 -25.00 15.99 4.86
CA LEU A 494 -23.56 16.05 4.99
C LEU A 494 -23.09 14.72 5.60
N VAL A 495 -22.04 14.15 5.02
CA VAL A 495 -21.41 12.92 5.50
C VAL A 495 -20.03 13.26 6.04
N GLY A 496 -19.92 13.38 7.36
CA GLY A 496 -18.65 13.56 8.04
C GLY A 496 -17.96 12.23 8.28
N VAL A 497 -16.65 12.14 8.00
CA VAL A 497 -15.80 10.99 8.30
C VAL A 497 -14.59 11.43 9.11
N ASN A 498 -14.13 10.59 10.04
CA ASN A 498 -12.99 10.86 10.90
C ASN A 498 -12.15 9.59 11.06
N ASP A 499 -10.90 9.62 10.61
CA ASP A 499 -9.94 8.51 10.72
C ASP A 499 -8.97 8.68 11.91
N LEU A 500 -9.17 9.71 12.73
CA LEU A 500 -8.31 10.00 13.87
C LEU A 500 -8.81 9.34 15.16
N ASN A 501 -7.90 9.02 16.07
CA ASN A 501 -8.20 8.48 17.40
C ASN A 501 -8.69 9.56 18.40
N LYS A 502 -9.29 10.63 17.89
CA LYS A 502 -9.89 11.70 18.67
C LYS A 502 -11.15 12.23 18.00
N VAL A 503 -12.06 12.78 18.78
CA VAL A 503 -13.24 13.47 18.27
C VAL A 503 -12.80 14.70 17.46
N SER A 504 -13.40 14.87 16.29
CA SER A 504 -13.23 16.07 15.46
C SER A 504 -14.49 16.92 15.52
N SER A 505 -14.32 18.21 15.77
CA SER A 505 -15.43 19.18 15.81
C SER A 505 -15.08 20.42 15.00
N GLY A 506 -16.05 21.00 14.34
CA GLY A 506 -15.87 22.18 13.52
C GLY A 506 -17.17 22.73 12.97
N LYS A 507 -17.05 23.55 11.93
CA LYS A 507 -18.18 24.08 11.17
C LYS A 507 -18.01 23.73 9.70
N VAL A 508 -19.10 23.35 9.05
CA VAL A 508 -19.20 23.25 7.59
C VAL A 508 -19.84 24.51 7.08
N ILE A 509 -19.24 25.15 6.08
CA ILE A 509 -19.78 26.31 5.42
C ILE A 509 -20.29 25.87 4.05
N LEU A 510 -21.61 25.89 3.88
CA LEU A 510 -22.28 25.64 2.61
C LEU A 510 -22.47 26.97 1.88
N LYS A 511 -22.00 27.05 0.65
CA LYS A 511 -22.18 28.23 -0.20
C LYS A 511 -22.89 27.81 -1.48
N LEU A 512 -23.91 28.52 -1.84
CA LEU A 512 -24.50 28.45 -3.17
C LEU A 512 -23.94 29.60 -4.00
N LEU A 513 -23.29 29.29 -5.11
CA LEU A 513 -22.63 30.27 -5.96
C LEU A 513 -23.39 30.46 -7.28
N ASP A 514 -23.38 31.68 -7.82
CA ASP A 514 -23.85 31.91 -9.19
C ASP A 514 -22.79 31.50 -10.22
N GLU A 515 -23.11 31.58 -11.52
CA GLU A 515 -22.21 31.29 -12.64
C GLU A 515 -20.91 32.10 -12.66
N LYS A 516 -20.85 33.22 -11.89
CA LYS A 516 -19.67 34.07 -11.74
C LYS A 516 -18.88 33.78 -10.48
N GLY A 517 -19.31 32.78 -9.68
CA GLY A 517 -18.68 32.42 -8.42
C GLY A 517 -19.07 33.32 -7.24
N ASN A 518 -20.08 34.18 -7.38
CA ASN A 518 -20.55 35.02 -6.25
C ASN A 518 -21.48 34.20 -5.36
N ALA A 519 -21.28 34.31 -4.02
CA ALA A 519 -22.16 33.63 -3.07
C ALA A 519 -23.57 34.27 -3.07
N ILE A 520 -24.59 33.48 -3.39
CA ILE A 520 -25.99 33.85 -3.35
C ILE A 520 -26.57 33.59 -1.96
N SER A 521 -26.17 32.48 -1.37
CA SER A 521 -26.50 32.11 0.00
C SER A 521 -25.32 31.45 0.68
N MET A 522 -25.29 31.56 2.00
CA MET A 522 -24.30 30.93 2.85
C MET A 522 -24.97 30.41 4.12
N GLN A 523 -24.67 29.17 4.49
CA GLN A 523 -25.17 28.55 5.70
C GLN A 523 -24.00 27.90 6.44
N GLU A 524 -23.99 28.06 7.77
CA GLU A 524 -23.00 27.40 8.62
C GLU A 524 -23.66 26.31 9.45
N GLU A 525 -23.07 25.10 9.38
CA GLU A 525 -23.54 23.94 10.12
C GLU A 525 -22.45 23.45 11.07
N PRO A 526 -22.70 23.38 12.40
CA PRO A 526 -21.76 22.76 13.31
C PRO A 526 -21.76 21.25 13.09
N ILE A 527 -20.57 20.63 13.11
CA ILE A 527 -20.43 19.19 12.97
C ILE A 527 -19.48 18.63 14.02
N VAL A 528 -19.88 17.49 14.61
CA VAL A 528 -19.04 16.69 15.50
C VAL A 528 -18.99 15.28 14.99
N ILE A 529 -17.77 14.76 14.80
CA ILE A 529 -17.54 13.41 14.25
C ILE A 529 -16.70 12.64 15.26
N GLU A 530 -17.26 11.54 15.75
CA GLU A 530 -16.59 10.67 16.72
C GLU A 530 -15.28 10.09 16.16
N SER A 531 -14.40 9.67 17.06
CA SER A 531 -13.16 8.96 16.72
C SER A 531 -13.44 7.74 15.84
N PHE A 532 -12.77 7.61 14.72
CA PHE A 532 -13.00 6.57 13.71
C PHE A 532 -14.47 6.45 13.28
N GLY A 533 -15.19 7.56 13.31
CA GLY A 533 -16.63 7.64 13.16
C GLY A 533 -17.11 8.15 11.80
N LYS A 534 -18.43 8.05 11.63
CA LYS A 534 -19.22 8.65 10.56
C LYS A 534 -20.33 9.48 11.19
N ARG A 535 -20.60 10.64 10.62
CA ARG A 535 -21.73 11.50 10.99
C ARG A 535 -22.57 11.78 9.77
N LEU A 536 -23.87 11.44 9.83
CA LEU A 536 -24.86 11.93 8.88
C LEU A 536 -25.55 13.13 9.50
N GLN A 537 -25.57 14.27 8.80
CA GLN A 537 -26.20 15.48 9.23
C GLN A 537 -27.13 16.01 8.16
N PRO A 538 -28.46 15.95 8.36
CA PRO A 538 -29.43 16.49 7.42
C PRO A 538 -29.24 18.01 7.24
N CYS A 539 -29.30 18.46 6.00
CA CYS A 539 -29.25 19.86 5.61
C CYS A 539 -30.42 20.21 4.70
N LEU A 540 -30.83 21.45 4.75
CA LEU A 540 -31.88 22.00 3.90
C LEU A 540 -31.35 23.31 3.27
N LEU A 541 -31.32 23.35 1.94
CA LEU A 541 -30.87 24.51 1.19
C LEU A 541 -32.03 25.10 0.41
N LYS A 542 -32.27 26.41 0.59
CA LYS A 542 -33.27 27.16 -0.20
C LYS A 542 -32.71 27.42 -1.59
N LEU A 543 -33.32 26.88 -2.63
CA LEU A 543 -32.94 27.13 -4.00
C LEU A 543 -33.35 28.53 -4.47
N PRO A 544 -32.59 29.17 -5.38
CA PRO A 544 -32.96 30.42 -5.99
C PRO A 544 -34.28 30.34 -6.74
N SER A 545 -35.08 31.40 -6.70
CA SER A 545 -36.33 31.50 -7.48
C SER A 545 -36.09 31.68 -8.98
N LYS A 546 -34.92 32.15 -9.38
CA LYS A 546 -34.49 32.28 -10.78
C LYS A 546 -33.90 30.96 -11.26
N ALA A 547 -34.39 30.45 -12.38
CA ALA A 547 -33.78 29.30 -13.02
C ALA A 547 -32.37 29.65 -13.56
N GLY A 548 -31.42 28.74 -13.39
CA GLY A 548 -30.01 28.91 -13.81
C GLY A 548 -29.15 27.76 -13.35
N CYS A 549 -27.85 27.78 -13.68
CA CYS A 549 -26.83 26.90 -13.13
C CYS A 549 -26.22 27.56 -11.89
N TYR A 550 -26.05 26.76 -10.85
CA TYR A 550 -25.49 27.19 -9.56
C TYR A 550 -24.47 26.15 -9.10
N LEU A 551 -23.42 26.60 -8.41
CA LEU A 551 -22.38 25.78 -7.82
C LEU A 551 -22.51 25.68 -6.31
#